data_fa19b432a656022807b4d227ba95e6da
#
_entry.id   fa19b432a656022807b4d227ba95e6da
#
_cell.length_a   1.000
_cell.length_b   1.000
_cell.length_c   1.000
_cell.angle_alpha   90.00
_cell.angle_beta   90.00
_cell.angle_gamma   90.00
#
_symmetry.space_group_name_H-M   'P 1'
#
loop_
_entity.id
_entity.type
_entity.pdbx_description
1 polymer ?
#
loop_
_entity_poly.entity_id
_entity_poly.type
_entity_poly.pdbx_seq_one_letter_code
_entity_poly.pdbx_strand_id
1 'polypeptide(L)'
;FDKFISLVIDNLYDEEKQKRNLAKYKEYFNNIYQEHSATFDIGYSARPEMFLSNLLKKPIDTYFCNINHSEALRHAQIGGFKLKTFFDAKPTTTGHAYEMMLSALAPSCIGYDVEGEEVKPIFEKYENTYTVEFAMKTMQEAAEDFVRDVVDIFGEDIDVIYYQNYYISLPFMAYLNSSKEIDKMPFSSVIFEDN
;
A
#
# COMPACT_ATOMS: atom_id res chain seq x y z
N PHE A 1 29.40 15.94 -5.28
CA PHE A 1 28.00 15.69 -4.93
C PHE A 1 27.20 16.98 -5.05
N ASP A 2 27.63 18.10 -4.46
CA ASP A 2 26.93 19.40 -4.48
C ASP A 2 26.72 19.96 -5.90
N LYS A 3 27.72 19.84 -6.78
CA LYS A 3 27.59 20.21 -8.20
C LYS A 3 26.52 19.41 -8.94
N PHE A 4 26.37 18.12 -8.61
CA PHE A 4 25.33 17.27 -9.21
C PHE A 4 23.94 17.69 -8.70
N ILE A 5 23.81 17.93 -7.40
CA ILE A 5 22.55 18.41 -6.82
C ILE A 5 22.16 19.77 -7.40
N SER A 6 23.07 20.72 -7.50
CA SER A 6 22.81 22.01 -8.14
C SER A 6 22.32 21.83 -9.56
N LEU A 7 22.97 20.96 -10.35
CA LEU A 7 22.59 20.72 -11.75
C LEU A 7 21.18 20.10 -11.86
N VAL A 8 20.82 19.21 -10.95
CA VAL A 8 19.46 18.64 -10.91
C VAL A 8 18.43 19.68 -10.51
N ILE A 9 18.71 20.48 -9.49
CA ILE A 9 17.81 21.55 -9.05
C ILE A 9 17.61 22.58 -10.18
N ASP A 10 18.70 23.07 -10.78
CA ASP A 10 18.64 24.12 -11.77
C ASP A 10 17.97 23.71 -13.08
N ASN A 11 17.98 22.41 -13.43
CA ASN A 11 17.46 21.91 -14.71
C ASN A 11 16.17 21.10 -14.63
N LEU A 12 15.88 20.48 -13.48
CA LEU A 12 14.76 19.54 -13.33
C LEU A 12 13.76 19.96 -12.27
N TYR A 13 14.12 20.91 -11.38
CA TYR A 13 13.24 21.35 -10.31
C TYR A 13 12.49 22.61 -10.71
N ASP A 14 11.18 22.47 -10.88
CA ASP A 14 10.25 23.59 -11.09
C ASP A 14 9.47 23.84 -9.80
N GLU A 15 9.91 24.84 -9.05
CA GLU A 15 9.34 25.20 -7.74
C GLU A 15 7.84 25.52 -7.83
N GLU A 16 7.43 26.24 -8.87
CA GLU A 16 6.04 26.62 -9.06
C GLU A 16 5.16 25.43 -9.42
N LYS A 17 5.68 24.50 -10.22
CA LYS A 17 5.02 23.22 -10.51
C LYS A 17 4.87 22.37 -9.26
N GLN A 18 5.93 22.31 -8.44
CA GLN A 18 5.88 21.56 -7.17
C GLN A 18 4.87 22.14 -6.19
N LYS A 19 4.84 23.47 -6.03
CA LYS A 19 3.84 24.15 -5.19
C LYS A 19 2.40 23.86 -5.65
N ARG A 20 2.15 23.92 -6.96
CA ARG A 20 0.83 23.61 -7.54
C ARG A 20 0.45 22.15 -7.28
N ASN A 21 1.36 21.20 -7.51
CA ASN A 21 1.11 19.80 -7.27
C ASN A 21 0.84 19.52 -5.78
N LEU A 22 1.63 20.11 -4.90
CA LEU A 22 1.45 19.98 -3.45
C LEU A 22 0.09 20.51 -2.98
N ALA A 23 -0.38 21.62 -3.56
CA ALA A 23 -1.69 22.16 -3.27
C ALA A 23 -2.82 21.20 -3.69
N LYS A 24 -2.72 20.61 -4.90
CA LYS A 24 -3.66 19.60 -5.39
C LYS A 24 -3.67 18.36 -4.50
N TYR A 25 -2.51 17.84 -4.12
CA TYR A 25 -2.40 16.70 -3.20
C TYR A 25 -3.08 17.01 -1.87
N LYS A 26 -2.80 18.17 -1.31
CA LYS A 26 -3.39 18.58 -0.04
C LYS A 26 -4.91 18.71 -0.12
N GLU A 27 -5.44 19.29 -1.19
CA GLU A 27 -6.88 19.39 -1.43
C GLU A 27 -7.53 18.00 -1.55
N TYR A 28 -6.99 17.13 -2.40
CA TYR A 28 -7.48 15.76 -2.57
C TYR A 28 -7.53 15.01 -1.24
N PHE A 29 -6.42 14.98 -0.51
CA PHE A 29 -6.36 14.23 0.74
C PHE A 29 -7.15 14.86 1.88
N ASN A 30 -7.33 16.18 1.93
CA ASN A 30 -8.22 16.81 2.90
C ASN A 30 -9.69 16.41 2.66
N ASN A 31 -10.10 16.16 1.43
CA ASN A 31 -11.46 15.71 1.12
C ASN A 31 -11.69 14.24 1.52
N ILE A 32 -10.64 13.41 1.52
CA ILE A 32 -10.72 11.99 1.88
C ILE A 32 -10.53 11.79 3.39
N TYR A 33 -9.50 12.42 3.99
CA TYR A 33 -9.12 12.19 5.37
C TYR A 33 -9.90 13.06 6.35
N GLN A 34 -10.86 12.47 7.02
CA GLN A 34 -11.66 13.07 8.09
C GLN A 34 -10.99 12.89 9.46
N GLU A 35 -11.64 13.34 10.54
CA GLU A 35 -11.08 13.35 11.90
C GLU A 35 -10.70 11.94 12.42
N HIS A 36 -11.47 10.92 12.05
CA HIS A 36 -11.27 9.52 12.48
C HIS A 36 -10.76 8.61 11.37
N SER A 37 -10.16 9.17 10.33
CA SER A 37 -9.57 8.36 9.26
C SER A 37 -8.27 7.72 9.72
N ALA A 38 -8.03 6.49 9.26
CA ALA A 38 -6.78 5.76 9.41
C ALA A 38 -6.33 5.23 8.06
N THR A 39 -5.05 4.93 7.91
CA THR A 39 -4.53 4.21 6.75
C THR A 39 -4.36 2.74 7.06
N PHE A 40 -4.52 1.92 6.04
CA PHE A 40 -4.07 0.54 6.03
C PHE A 40 -3.10 0.36 4.86
N ASP A 41 -1.90 -0.12 5.16
CA ASP A 41 -0.86 -0.32 4.16
C ASP A 41 -0.28 -1.73 4.27
N ILE A 42 0.10 -2.30 3.14
CA ILE A 42 0.76 -3.61 3.09
C ILE A 42 2.14 -3.54 3.73
N GLY A 43 2.82 -2.44 3.60
CA GLY A 43 4.13 -2.16 4.21
C GLY A 43 5.03 -1.39 3.23
N TYR A 44 6.30 -1.14 3.53
CA TYR A 44 7.08 -1.62 4.67
C TYR A 44 7.67 -0.47 5.46
N SER A 45 7.78 0.71 4.81
CA SER A 45 8.62 1.79 5.29
C SER A 45 7.86 2.88 6.04
N ALA A 46 6.55 2.95 5.93
CA ALA A 46 5.70 4.04 6.41
C ALA A 46 6.07 5.43 5.83
N ARG A 47 6.67 5.46 4.64
CA ARG A 47 7.05 6.71 3.97
C ARG A 47 5.84 7.48 3.42
N PRO A 48 4.84 6.84 2.79
CA PRO A 48 3.62 7.51 2.37
C PRO A 48 2.87 8.18 3.53
N GLU A 49 2.75 7.51 4.66
CA GLU A 49 2.07 8.00 5.86
C GLU A 49 2.80 9.19 6.49
N MET A 50 4.13 9.14 6.52
CA MET A 50 4.96 10.28 6.93
C MET A 50 4.71 11.48 6.03
N PHE A 51 4.66 11.27 4.71
CA PHE A 51 4.35 12.33 3.76
C PHE A 51 2.95 12.90 3.98
N LEU A 52 1.94 12.05 4.10
CA LEU A 52 0.54 12.45 4.34
C LEU A 52 0.38 13.21 5.66
N SER A 53 0.97 12.71 6.75
CA SER A 53 0.92 13.38 8.05
C SER A 53 1.55 14.78 8.00
N ASN A 54 2.66 14.91 7.29
CA ASN A 54 3.32 16.20 7.08
C ASN A 54 2.52 17.13 6.15
N LEU A 55 1.94 16.60 5.09
CA LEU A 55 1.12 17.35 4.14
C LEU A 55 -0.14 17.92 4.81
N LEU A 56 -0.85 17.09 5.56
CA LEU A 56 -2.10 17.43 6.22
C LEU A 56 -1.90 18.14 7.56
N LYS A 57 -0.66 18.20 8.08
CA LYS A 57 -0.31 18.76 9.39
C LYS A 57 -1.08 18.12 10.55
N LYS A 58 -1.40 16.84 10.42
CA LYS A 58 -2.05 16.03 11.46
C LYS A 58 -1.51 14.60 11.42
N PRO A 59 -1.34 13.95 12.59
CA PRO A 59 -0.99 12.54 12.62
C PRO A 59 -2.15 11.70 12.06
N ILE A 60 -1.81 10.63 11.35
CA ILE A 60 -2.78 9.67 10.81
C ILE A 60 -2.46 8.32 11.42
N ASP A 61 -3.40 7.72 12.14
CA ASP A 61 -3.24 6.37 12.68
C ASP A 61 -3.08 5.39 11.53
N THR A 62 -2.07 4.53 11.61
CA THR A 62 -1.68 3.67 10.51
C THR A 62 -1.56 2.22 10.95
N TYR A 63 -2.13 1.34 10.15
CA TYR A 63 -2.11 -0.10 10.32
C TYR A 63 -1.38 -0.74 9.14
N PHE A 64 -0.42 -1.61 9.44
CA PHE A 64 0.39 -2.28 8.44
C PHE A 64 0.21 -3.79 8.49
N CYS A 65 0.22 -4.44 7.32
CA CYS A 65 0.41 -5.88 7.28
C CYS A 65 1.78 -6.25 7.84
N ASN A 66 2.81 -5.55 7.40
CA ASN A 66 4.20 -5.82 7.78
C ASN A 66 5.04 -4.55 7.73
N ILE A 67 6.10 -4.45 8.54
CA ILE A 67 6.98 -3.27 8.56
C ILE A 67 8.46 -3.63 8.56
N ASN A 68 9.27 -2.77 7.96
CA ASN A 68 10.69 -2.66 8.27
C ASN A 68 10.83 -1.80 9.54
N HIS A 69 11.02 -2.42 10.69
CA HIS A 69 10.98 -1.75 11.98
C HIS A 69 11.81 -0.48 12.08
N SER A 70 13.07 -0.52 11.66
CA SER A 70 13.97 0.62 11.80
C SER A 70 13.54 1.81 10.94
N GLU A 71 13.13 1.55 9.72
CA GLU A 71 12.72 2.58 8.77
C GLU A 71 11.33 3.13 9.10
N ALA A 72 10.36 2.24 9.36
CA ALA A 72 8.99 2.62 9.69
C ALA A 72 8.92 3.44 10.99
N LEU A 73 9.64 3.04 12.03
CA LEU A 73 9.70 3.79 13.29
C LEU A 73 10.30 5.19 13.09
N ARG A 74 11.35 5.31 12.28
CA ARG A 74 11.94 6.62 11.95
C ARG A 74 10.92 7.51 11.25
N HIS A 75 10.20 6.99 10.27
CA HIS A 75 9.20 7.74 9.54
C HIS A 75 7.99 8.09 10.42
N ALA A 76 7.57 7.19 11.30
CA ALA A 76 6.51 7.48 12.26
C ALA A 76 6.90 8.61 13.23
N GLN A 77 8.14 8.63 13.70
CA GLN A 77 8.65 9.74 14.52
C GLN A 77 8.66 11.08 13.77
N ILE A 78 9.10 11.09 12.52
CA ILE A 78 9.10 12.30 11.69
C ILE A 78 7.67 12.78 11.39
N GLY A 79 6.75 11.87 11.09
CA GLY A 79 5.35 12.19 10.80
C GLY A 79 4.47 12.39 12.04
N GLY A 80 4.98 12.05 13.24
CA GLY A 80 4.27 12.21 14.50
C GLY A 80 3.06 11.29 14.65
N PHE A 81 2.99 10.15 13.95
CA PHE A 81 1.87 9.21 14.01
C PHE A 81 2.22 7.90 14.73
N LYS A 82 1.18 7.17 15.11
CA LYS A 82 1.30 5.82 15.69
C LYS A 82 1.11 4.78 14.59
N LEU A 83 1.98 3.77 14.60
CA LEU A 83 1.84 2.63 13.72
C LEU A 83 1.50 1.36 14.52
N LYS A 84 0.69 0.51 13.92
CA LYS A 84 0.36 -0.83 14.38
C LYS A 84 0.63 -1.81 13.25
N THR A 85 1.15 -2.97 13.56
CA THR A 85 1.40 -4.03 12.58
C THR A 85 0.63 -5.29 12.93
N PHE A 86 0.13 -5.98 11.93
CA PHE A 86 -0.51 -7.29 12.11
C PHE A 86 0.51 -8.42 12.16
N PHE A 87 1.60 -8.29 11.41
CA PHE A 87 2.65 -9.31 11.37
C PHE A 87 3.98 -8.72 11.80
N ASP A 88 4.63 -9.38 12.75
CA ASP A 88 5.97 -9.02 13.21
C ASP A 88 7.02 -9.85 12.47
N ALA A 89 7.02 -9.77 11.17
CA ALA A 89 7.95 -10.49 10.30
C ALA A 89 8.66 -9.52 9.36
N LYS A 90 9.91 -9.82 9.05
CA LYS A 90 10.63 -9.02 8.02
C LYS A 90 9.93 -9.18 6.67
N PRO A 91 9.87 -8.11 5.87
CA PRO A 91 9.44 -8.20 4.49
C PRO A 91 10.25 -9.30 3.78
N THR A 92 9.54 -10.25 3.20
CA THR A 92 10.11 -11.33 2.41
C THR A 92 9.52 -11.27 1.01
N THR A 93 9.94 -12.17 0.14
CA THR A 93 9.33 -12.37 -1.19
C THR A 93 7.81 -12.63 -1.16
N THR A 94 7.25 -12.89 0.04
CA THR A 94 5.81 -13.02 0.27
C THR A 94 5.07 -11.67 0.18
N GLY A 95 5.77 -10.54 0.27
CA GLY A 95 5.17 -9.21 0.18
C GLY A 95 4.38 -9.00 -1.09
N HIS A 96 4.93 -9.39 -2.23
CA HIS A 96 4.24 -9.27 -3.52
C HIS A 96 2.90 -10.03 -3.57
N ALA A 97 2.79 -11.16 -2.89
CA ALA A 97 1.52 -11.88 -2.83
C ALA A 97 0.44 -11.13 -2.03
N TYR A 98 0.82 -10.44 -0.95
CA TYR A 98 -0.10 -9.55 -0.24
C TYR A 98 -0.48 -8.34 -1.08
N GLU A 99 0.48 -7.77 -1.81
CA GLU A 99 0.22 -6.67 -2.74
C GLU A 99 -0.81 -7.08 -3.80
N MET A 100 -0.67 -8.27 -4.39
CA MET A 100 -1.65 -8.78 -5.36
C MET A 100 -3.06 -8.91 -4.78
N MET A 101 -3.18 -9.38 -3.54
CA MET A 101 -4.49 -9.58 -2.91
C MET A 101 -5.15 -8.27 -2.42
N LEU A 102 -4.37 -7.26 -2.07
CA LEU A 102 -4.86 -6.08 -1.36
C LEU A 102 -4.73 -4.77 -2.16
N SER A 103 -3.97 -4.77 -3.26
CA SER A 103 -3.82 -3.57 -4.09
C SER A 103 -5.08 -3.28 -4.91
N ALA A 104 -5.31 -2.01 -5.19
CA ALA A 104 -6.35 -1.62 -6.13
C ALA A 104 -6.08 -2.20 -7.53
N LEU A 105 -7.15 -2.61 -8.24
CA LEU A 105 -7.08 -3.02 -9.65
C LEU A 105 -6.95 -1.78 -10.56
N ALA A 106 -5.95 -0.98 -10.29
CA ALA A 106 -5.70 0.26 -11.00
C ALA A 106 -4.19 0.46 -11.18
N PRO A 107 -3.77 1.12 -12.26
CA PRO A 107 -2.36 1.47 -12.45
C PRO A 107 -1.88 2.46 -11.38
N SER A 108 -0.56 2.66 -11.34
CA SER A 108 0.07 3.61 -10.42
C SER A 108 -0.47 5.03 -10.62
N CYS A 109 -0.76 5.71 -9.52
CA CYS A 109 -1.11 7.12 -9.57
C CYS A 109 0.15 7.97 -9.79
N ILE A 110 0.21 8.64 -10.94
CA ILE A 110 1.37 9.45 -11.36
C ILE A 110 1.19 10.94 -11.05
N GLY A 111 0.04 11.34 -10.55
CA GLY A 111 -0.23 12.72 -10.21
C GLY A 111 -1.70 13.01 -9.96
N TYR A 112 -2.01 14.27 -9.84
CA TYR A 112 -3.39 14.75 -9.67
C TYR A 112 -3.64 15.94 -10.59
N ASP A 113 -4.86 16.04 -11.10
CA ASP A 113 -5.29 17.18 -11.88
C ASP A 113 -6.68 17.68 -11.44
N VAL A 114 -7.07 18.84 -11.94
CA VAL A 114 -8.37 19.45 -11.67
C VAL A 114 -9.31 19.15 -12.82
N GLU A 115 -10.41 18.46 -12.52
CA GLU A 115 -11.49 18.23 -13.46
C GLU A 115 -12.78 18.88 -12.95
N GLY A 116 -13.15 20.02 -13.55
CA GLY A 116 -14.22 20.88 -13.02
C GLY A 116 -13.83 21.53 -11.69
N GLU A 117 -14.55 21.20 -10.62
CA GLU A 117 -14.28 21.67 -9.25
C GLU A 117 -13.57 20.61 -8.37
N GLU A 118 -13.30 19.43 -8.92
CA GLU A 118 -12.72 18.32 -8.17
C GLU A 118 -11.27 18.06 -8.56
N VAL A 119 -10.45 17.70 -7.57
CA VAL A 119 -9.10 17.17 -7.79
C VAL A 119 -9.20 15.66 -7.93
N LYS A 120 -8.72 15.14 -9.06
CA LYS A 120 -8.77 13.70 -9.39
C LYS A 120 -7.37 13.13 -9.59
N PRO A 121 -7.13 11.86 -9.22
CA PRO A 121 -5.88 11.18 -9.51
C PRO A 121 -5.73 10.93 -11.02
N ILE A 122 -4.50 11.08 -11.50
CA ILE A 122 -4.09 10.69 -12.84
C ILE A 122 -3.37 9.36 -12.71
N PHE A 123 -3.85 8.37 -13.44
CA PHE A 123 -3.24 7.05 -13.46
C PHE A 123 -2.36 6.84 -14.70
N GLU A 124 -1.33 6.04 -14.53
CA GLU A 124 -0.51 5.57 -15.63
C GLU A 124 -1.32 4.70 -16.61
N LYS A 125 -0.89 4.62 -17.86
CA LYS A 125 -1.52 3.69 -18.79
C LYS A 125 -1.03 2.27 -18.50
N TYR A 126 -1.96 1.38 -18.23
CA TYR A 126 -1.64 -0.02 -17.98
C TYR A 126 -1.44 -0.77 -19.29
N GLU A 127 -0.27 -1.34 -19.48
CA GLU A 127 0.04 -2.15 -20.67
C GLU A 127 -0.24 -3.64 -20.47
N ASN A 128 -0.27 -4.11 -19.19
CA ASN A 128 -0.43 -5.52 -18.86
C ASN A 128 -1.80 -5.82 -18.24
N THR A 129 -2.83 -5.84 -19.06
CA THR A 129 -4.21 -6.13 -18.66
C THR A 129 -4.38 -7.54 -18.06
N TYR A 130 -3.58 -8.51 -18.50
CA TYR A 130 -3.66 -9.90 -17.99
C TYR A 130 -3.35 -9.98 -16.50
N THR A 131 -2.33 -9.29 -16.03
CA THR A 131 -1.96 -9.29 -14.61
C THR A 131 -3.09 -8.76 -13.75
N VAL A 132 -3.69 -7.63 -14.14
CA VAL A 132 -4.74 -6.96 -13.36
C VAL A 132 -6.09 -7.66 -13.53
N GLU A 133 -6.52 -7.84 -14.78
CA GLU A 133 -7.89 -8.30 -15.05
C GLU A 133 -8.09 -9.78 -14.78
N PHE A 134 -7.03 -10.56 -14.80
CA PHE A 134 -7.13 -12.00 -14.54
C PHE A 134 -6.45 -12.41 -13.23
N ALA A 135 -5.14 -12.24 -13.08
CA ALA A 135 -4.43 -12.80 -11.93
C ALA A 135 -4.82 -12.12 -10.62
N MET A 136 -4.71 -10.80 -10.54
CA MET A 136 -5.05 -10.06 -9.32
C MET A 136 -6.53 -10.18 -8.99
N LYS A 137 -7.40 -9.99 -9.97
CA LYS A 137 -8.86 -10.10 -9.76
C LYS A 137 -9.25 -11.48 -9.27
N THR A 138 -8.73 -12.55 -9.89
CA THR A 138 -9.02 -13.93 -9.46
C THR A 138 -8.56 -14.19 -8.02
N MET A 139 -7.39 -13.67 -7.64
CA MET A 139 -6.89 -13.81 -6.27
C MET A 139 -7.74 -13.02 -5.27
N GLN A 140 -8.17 -11.82 -5.62
CA GLN A 140 -9.01 -10.99 -4.77
C GLN A 140 -10.40 -11.59 -4.59
N GLU A 141 -11.03 -12.08 -5.66
CA GLU A 141 -12.31 -12.79 -5.60
C GLU A 141 -12.21 -14.04 -4.70
N ALA A 142 -11.13 -14.82 -4.83
CA ALA A 142 -10.92 -15.98 -3.97
C ALA A 142 -10.70 -15.60 -2.49
N ALA A 143 -10.02 -14.48 -2.23
CA ALA A 143 -9.83 -13.96 -0.88
C ALA A 143 -11.14 -13.47 -0.26
N GLU A 144 -11.98 -12.78 -1.05
CA GLU A 144 -13.32 -12.36 -0.61
C GLU A 144 -14.23 -13.54 -0.31
N ASP A 145 -14.25 -14.56 -1.17
CA ASP A 145 -15.03 -15.77 -0.96
C ASP A 145 -14.58 -16.48 0.32
N PHE A 146 -13.27 -16.60 0.54
CA PHE A 146 -12.74 -17.18 1.79
C PHE A 146 -13.19 -16.40 3.04
N VAL A 147 -13.12 -15.06 3.00
CA VAL A 147 -13.59 -14.23 4.12
C VAL A 147 -15.08 -14.41 4.35
N ARG A 148 -15.87 -14.50 3.28
CA ARG A 148 -17.32 -14.74 3.35
C ARG A 148 -17.63 -16.10 3.99
N ASP A 149 -16.94 -17.16 3.56
CA ASP A 149 -17.06 -18.49 4.16
C ASP A 149 -16.72 -18.49 5.66
N VAL A 150 -15.67 -17.79 6.05
CA VAL A 150 -15.29 -17.66 7.48
C VAL A 150 -16.39 -16.95 8.28
N VAL A 151 -16.94 -15.87 7.76
CA VAL A 151 -18.04 -15.13 8.40
C VAL A 151 -19.30 -16.01 8.50
N ASP A 152 -19.63 -16.74 7.45
CA ASP A 152 -20.79 -17.62 7.42
C ASP A 152 -20.66 -18.80 8.41
N ILE A 153 -19.45 -19.35 8.58
CA ILE A 153 -19.18 -20.45 9.51
C ILE A 153 -19.22 -20.00 10.97
N PHE A 154 -18.58 -18.87 11.27
CA PHE A 154 -18.39 -18.43 12.65
C PHE A 154 -19.46 -17.43 13.12
N GLY A 155 -20.10 -16.70 12.21
CA GLY A 155 -21.16 -15.76 12.54
C GLY A 155 -20.79 -14.77 13.64
N GLU A 156 -21.62 -14.71 14.69
CA GLU A 156 -21.39 -13.84 15.85
C GLU A 156 -20.20 -14.26 16.70
N ASP A 157 -19.71 -15.50 16.57
CA ASP A 157 -18.57 -16.01 17.32
C ASP A 157 -17.23 -15.55 16.77
N ILE A 158 -17.20 -14.83 15.64
CA ILE A 158 -15.95 -14.36 15.01
C ILE A 158 -15.13 -13.47 15.97
N ASP A 159 -15.79 -12.70 16.82
CA ASP A 159 -15.16 -11.79 17.77
C ASP A 159 -14.45 -12.52 18.92
N VAL A 160 -14.80 -13.77 19.19
CA VAL A 160 -14.17 -14.57 20.25
C VAL A 160 -13.05 -15.45 19.73
N ILE A 161 -12.88 -15.53 18.40
CA ILE A 161 -11.78 -16.24 17.79
C ILE A 161 -10.52 -15.39 17.89
N TYR A 162 -9.70 -15.71 18.90
CA TYR A 162 -8.41 -15.06 19.07
C TYR A 162 -7.28 -15.88 18.43
N TYR A 163 -6.68 -15.32 17.39
CA TYR A 163 -5.44 -15.84 16.83
C TYR A 163 -4.32 -14.81 17.00
N GLN A 164 -3.14 -15.27 17.41
CA GLN A 164 -1.96 -14.42 17.29
C GLN A 164 -1.69 -14.21 15.80
N ASN A 165 -1.60 -12.97 15.37
CA ASN A 165 -1.45 -12.58 13.97
C ASN A 165 -0.33 -13.32 13.24
N TYR A 166 0.78 -13.57 13.91
CA TYR A 166 1.89 -14.34 13.38
C TYR A 166 1.48 -15.76 12.94
N TYR A 167 0.70 -16.48 13.74
CA TYR A 167 0.31 -17.86 13.43
C TYR A 167 -0.69 -17.97 12.28
N ILE A 168 -1.50 -16.95 12.05
CA ILE A 168 -2.43 -16.92 10.90
C ILE A 168 -1.67 -16.87 9.57
N SER A 169 -0.54 -16.16 9.52
CA SER A 169 0.25 -16.02 8.30
C SER A 169 1.13 -17.24 7.98
N LEU A 170 1.43 -18.10 8.98
CA LEU A 170 2.36 -19.21 8.81
C LEU A 170 1.99 -20.20 7.69
N PRO A 171 0.73 -20.66 7.54
CA PRO A 171 0.37 -21.57 6.45
C PRO A 171 0.64 -20.97 5.08
N PHE A 172 0.30 -19.70 4.89
CA PHE A 172 0.52 -18.99 3.63
C PHE A 172 2.01 -18.78 3.37
N MET A 173 2.77 -18.35 4.38
CA MET A 173 4.23 -18.23 4.27
C MET A 173 4.91 -19.57 4.00
N ALA A 174 4.46 -20.65 4.63
CA ALA A 174 4.97 -22.00 4.38
C ALA A 174 4.68 -22.44 2.94
N TYR A 175 3.49 -22.17 2.44
CA TYR A 175 3.13 -22.44 1.04
C TYR A 175 4.05 -21.70 0.08
N LEU A 176 4.20 -20.39 0.22
CA LEU A 176 5.04 -19.58 -0.66
C LEU A 176 6.53 -19.95 -0.62
N ASN A 177 7.03 -20.41 0.53
CA ASN A 177 8.44 -20.76 0.71
C ASN A 177 8.74 -22.22 0.31
N SER A 178 7.78 -23.15 0.43
CA SER A 178 7.98 -24.59 0.22
C SER A 178 7.29 -25.15 -1.02
N SER A 179 6.41 -24.37 -1.67
CA SER A 179 5.70 -24.81 -2.86
C SER A 179 6.66 -25.13 -4.01
N LYS A 180 6.32 -26.15 -4.79
CA LYS A 180 7.06 -26.49 -6.00
C LYS A 180 6.96 -25.36 -7.03
N GLU A 181 7.90 -25.31 -7.98
CA GLU A 181 7.89 -24.28 -9.04
C GLU A 181 6.54 -24.25 -9.80
N ILE A 182 5.91 -25.40 -10.02
CA ILE A 182 4.62 -25.48 -10.70
C ILE A 182 3.51 -24.73 -9.94
N ASP A 183 3.56 -24.74 -8.60
CA ASP A 183 2.58 -24.04 -7.76
C ASP A 183 2.78 -22.52 -7.78
N LYS A 184 3.96 -22.07 -8.16
CA LYS A 184 4.34 -20.65 -8.28
C LYS A 184 4.10 -20.09 -9.68
N MET A 185 3.87 -20.93 -10.69
CA MET A 185 3.66 -20.49 -12.07
C MET A 185 2.56 -19.41 -12.22
N PRO A 186 1.41 -19.49 -11.53
CA PRO A 186 0.40 -18.42 -11.61
C PRO A 186 0.92 -17.06 -11.18
N PHE A 187 1.88 -17.02 -10.26
CA PHE A 187 2.48 -15.77 -9.76
C PHE A 187 3.64 -15.26 -10.63
N SER A 188 4.26 -16.14 -11.41
CA SER A 188 5.42 -15.79 -12.26
C SER A 188 5.07 -14.91 -13.46
N SER A 189 3.80 -14.90 -13.86
CA SER A 189 3.29 -14.06 -14.94
C SER A 189 2.83 -12.67 -14.47
N VAL A 190 2.85 -12.44 -13.17
CA VAL A 190 2.50 -11.15 -12.60
C VAL A 190 3.73 -10.28 -12.59
N ILE A 191 3.68 -9.20 -13.35
CA ILE A 191 4.74 -8.21 -13.42
C ILE A 191 4.36 -7.10 -12.43
N PHE A 192 5.14 -6.98 -11.35
CA PHE A 192 5.11 -5.79 -10.51
C PHE A 192 6.09 -4.78 -11.11
N GLU A 193 5.60 -3.63 -11.47
CA GLU A 193 6.44 -2.49 -11.78
C GLU A 193 6.87 -1.86 -10.46
N ASP A 194 8.02 -2.30 -9.94
CA ASP A 194 8.75 -1.56 -8.91
C ASP A 194 9.35 -0.31 -9.57
N ASN A 195 8.68 0.81 -9.40
CA ASN A 195 9.21 2.13 -9.75
C ASN A 195 9.97 2.76 -8.57
#